data_99d54b59dbbbf654a4cc097909577cc3
#
_entry.id   99d54b59dbbbf654a4cc097909577cc3
#
_cell.length_a   1.000
_cell.length_b   1.000
_cell.length_c   1.000
_cell.angle_alpha   90.00
_cell.angle_beta   90.00
_cell.angle_gamma   90.00
#
_symmetry.space_group_name_H-M   'P 1'
#
loop_
_entity.id
_entity.type
_entity.pdbx_description
1 polymer ?
#
loop_
_entity_poly.entity_id
_entity_poly.type
_entity_poly.pdbx_seq_one_letter_code
_entity_poly.pdbx_strand_id
1 'polypeptide(L)'
;VVPNAKLVYNNSPSFNWTLSFREQVYGEWVAAGKDVSAYPDPASTPRGLMDVKFDTSDLAVEADALIQSFQKDAARDAGIFHHLITLPTYHETALGTDVLSEGYFGDLGMLAYVRDIQRQEIRREQASVKHQDLAGSNMGDDHKEYFSGDAALKAGGADNTMNQFG
;
A
#
# COMPACT_ATOMS: atom_id res chain seq x y z
N VAL A 1 25.61 19.03 -17.17
CA VAL A 1 25.21 17.65 -16.86
C VAL A 1 26.45 16.93 -16.38
N VAL A 2 26.41 16.29 -15.20
CA VAL A 2 27.54 15.51 -14.68
C VAL A 2 27.45 14.12 -15.34
N PRO A 3 28.44 13.71 -16.15
CA PRO A 3 28.42 12.40 -16.76
C PRO A 3 28.40 11.30 -15.69
N ASN A 4 27.57 10.27 -15.89
CA ASN A 4 27.43 9.13 -14.97
C ASN A 4 26.91 9.49 -13.56
N ALA A 5 26.24 10.62 -13.39
CA ALA A 5 25.59 10.95 -12.14
C ALA A 5 24.53 9.89 -11.81
N LYS A 6 24.56 9.36 -10.57
CA LYS A 6 23.54 8.47 -10.06
C LYS A 6 22.37 9.31 -9.56
N LEU A 7 21.26 9.29 -10.27
CA LEU A 7 20.08 10.07 -9.96
C LEU A 7 19.16 9.29 -9.01
N VAL A 8 18.59 10.00 -8.06
CA VAL A 8 17.57 9.51 -7.14
C VAL A 8 16.26 10.23 -7.46
N TYR A 9 15.17 9.50 -7.54
CA TYR A 9 13.86 10.06 -7.80
C TYR A 9 12.88 9.71 -6.66
N ASN A 10 12.16 10.71 -6.20
CA ASN A 10 11.11 10.50 -5.22
C ASN A 10 9.76 10.34 -5.92
N ASN A 11 9.22 9.12 -5.89
CA ASN A 11 7.85 8.83 -6.30
C ASN A 11 6.89 9.37 -5.22
N SER A 12 6.70 10.68 -5.20
CA SER A 12 5.97 11.35 -4.13
C SER A 12 4.52 10.90 -4.05
N PRO A 13 4.00 10.52 -2.88
CA PRO A 13 2.58 10.27 -2.67
C PRO A 13 1.71 11.53 -2.74
N SER A 14 2.33 12.72 -2.69
CA SER A 14 1.64 14.00 -2.90
C SER A 14 1.40 14.33 -4.37
N PHE A 15 2.03 13.60 -5.30
CA PHE A 15 1.77 13.72 -6.72
C PHE A 15 0.54 12.89 -7.09
N ASN A 16 -0.39 13.48 -7.83
CA ASN A 16 -1.57 12.75 -8.27
C ASN A 16 -1.25 11.92 -9.51
N TRP A 17 -0.71 10.73 -9.29
CA TRP A 17 -0.28 9.80 -10.33
C TRP A 17 -1.40 9.48 -11.32
N THR A 18 -2.56 9.12 -10.82
CA THR A 18 -3.73 8.77 -11.65
C THR A 18 -4.12 9.91 -12.58
N LEU A 19 -4.31 11.11 -12.03
CA LEU A 19 -4.74 12.25 -12.82
C LEU A 19 -3.69 12.60 -13.87
N SER A 20 -2.43 12.72 -13.48
CA SER A 20 -1.36 13.18 -14.37
C SER A 20 -1.14 12.23 -15.54
N PHE A 21 -1.20 10.92 -15.32
CA PHE A 21 -1.04 9.96 -16.40
C PHE A 21 -2.29 9.85 -17.26
N ARG A 22 -3.48 9.98 -16.71
CA ARG A 22 -4.72 10.04 -17.50
C ARG A 22 -4.76 11.29 -18.38
N GLU A 23 -4.33 12.44 -17.87
CA GLU A 23 -4.22 13.67 -18.66
C GLU A 23 -3.15 13.57 -19.75
N GLN A 24 -2.02 12.91 -19.46
CA GLN A 24 -0.99 12.63 -20.45
C GLN A 24 -1.57 11.77 -21.61
N VAL A 25 -2.17 10.63 -21.30
CA VAL A 25 -2.77 9.75 -22.32
C VAL A 25 -3.85 10.46 -23.11
N TYR A 26 -4.70 11.25 -22.44
CA TYR A 26 -5.71 12.07 -23.13
C TYR A 26 -5.06 13.01 -24.15
N GLY A 27 -4.01 13.73 -23.75
CA GLY A 27 -3.27 14.63 -24.66
C GLY A 27 -2.61 13.90 -25.83
N GLU A 28 -2.03 12.73 -25.60
CA GLU A 28 -1.46 11.88 -26.63
C GLU A 28 -2.52 11.37 -27.61
N TRP A 29 -3.70 11.02 -27.12
CA TRP A 29 -4.83 10.59 -27.96
C TRP A 29 -5.37 11.74 -28.82
N VAL A 30 -5.51 12.93 -28.24
CA VAL A 30 -5.90 14.13 -29.01
C VAL A 30 -4.88 14.40 -30.11
N ALA A 31 -3.59 14.36 -29.80
CA ALA A 31 -2.52 14.58 -30.78
C ALA A 31 -2.49 13.52 -31.89
N ALA A 32 -2.89 12.30 -31.58
CA ALA A 32 -3.01 11.18 -32.51
C ALA A 32 -4.34 11.17 -33.29
N GLY A 33 -5.26 12.13 -33.05
CA GLY A 33 -6.58 12.18 -33.67
C GLY A 33 -7.55 11.08 -33.24
N LYS A 34 -7.32 10.46 -32.09
CA LYS A 34 -8.27 9.51 -31.51
C LYS A 34 -9.51 10.23 -31.02
N ASP A 35 -10.65 9.55 -31.03
CA ASP A 35 -11.90 10.08 -30.45
C ASP A 35 -11.80 10.09 -28.91
N VAL A 36 -11.87 11.27 -28.35
CA VAL A 36 -11.88 11.52 -26.90
C VAL A 36 -13.21 12.07 -26.39
N SER A 37 -14.25 12.06 -27.22
CA SER A 37 -15.56 12.67 -26.90
C SER A 37 -16.27 12.07 -25.67
N ALA A 38 -15.90 10.84 -25.30
CA ALA A 38 -16.41 10.16 -24.10
C ALA A 38 -15.76 10.66 -22.80
N TYR A 39 -14.70 11.47 -22.89
CA TYR A 39 -13.91 11.92 -21.74
C TYR A 39 -14.03 13.44 -21.54
N PRO A 40 -14.04 13.93 -20.29
CA PRO A 40 -13.98 15.35 -20.04
C PRO A 40 -12.62 15.93 -20.47
N ASP A 41 -12.67 17.05 -21.16
CA ASP A 41 -11.46 17.80 -21.50
C ASP A 41 -10.82 18.38 -20.22
N PRO A 42 -9.58 18.02 -19.88
CA PRO A 42 -8.90 18.53 -18.69
C PRO A 42 -8.81 20.06 -18.61
N ALA A 43 -8.75 20.73 -19.75
CA ALA A 43 -8.68 22.20 -19.79
C ALA A 43 -9.99 22.88 -19.33
N SER A 44 -11.12 22.28 -19.64
CA SER A 44 -12.45 22.80 -19.29
C SER A 44 -13.03 22.17 -18.02
N THR A 45 -12.60 20.97 -17.68
CA THR A 45 -13.06 20.21 -16.52
C THR A 45 -11.88 19.69 -15.70
N PRO A 46 -11.23 20.55 -14.90
CA PRO A 46 -10.10 20.15 -14.10
C PRO A 46 -10.45 18.95 -13.20
N ARG A 47 -9.58 17.95 -13.17
CA ARG A 47 -9.77 16.70 -12.43
C ARG A 47 -10.95 15.82 -12.91
N GLY A 48 -11.60 16.14 -14.01
CA GLY A 48 -12.74 15.36 -14.51
C GLY A 48 -12.40 13.89 -14.81
N LEU A 49 -11.15 13.61 -15.19
CA LEU A 49 -10.66 12.27 -15.45
C LEU A 49 -10.45 11.42 -14.17
N MET A 50 -10.63 12.00 -12.97
CA MET A 50 -10.61 11.27 -11.70
C MET A 50 -11.94 10.60 -11.33
N ASP A 51 -13.01 10.83 -12.10
CA ASP A 51 -14.30 10.18 -11.85
C ASP A 51 -14.13 8.66 -11.94
N VAL A 52 -14.60 7.95 -10.92
CA VAL A 52 -14.48 6.48 -10.77
C VAL A 52 -15.10 5.71 -11.94
N LYS A 53 -16.05 6.30 -12.66
CA LYS A 53 -16.61 5.69 -13.87
C LYS A 53 -15.60 5.44 -14.97
N PHE A 54 -14.45 6.15 -14.94
CA PHE A 54 -13.37 5.96 -15.89
C PHE A 54 -12.32 4.93 -15.47
N ASP A 55 -12.38 4.38 -14.26
CA ASP A 55 -11.33 3.47 -13.74
C ASP A 55 -11.12 2.20 -14.58
N THR A 56 -12.14 1.81 -15.34
CA THR A 56 -12.07 0.64 -16.24
C THR A 56 -12.06 1.04 -17.73
N SER A 57 -11.90 2.32 -18.04
CA SER A 57 -11.84 2.80 -19.42
C SER A 57 -10.51 2.50 -20.09
N ASP A 58 -10.49 2.45 -21.41
CA ASP A 58 -9.26 2.24 -22.19
C ASP A 58 -8.18 3.29 -21.85
N LEU A 59 -8.61 4.53 -21.61
CA LEU A 59 -7.72 5.61 -21.20
C LEU A 59 -7.06 5.32 -19.85
N ALA A 60 -7.82 4.82 -18.87
CA ALA A 60 -7.28 4.46 -17.56
C ALA A 60 -6.35 3.25 -17.66
N VAL A 61 -6.70 2.25 -18.45
CA VAL A 61 -5.85 1.07 -18.67
C VAL A 61 -4.51 1.46 -19.27
N GLU A 62 -4.50 2.37 -20.27
CA GLU A 62 -3.26 2.86 -20.87
C GLU A 62 -2.45 3.71 -19.87
N ALA A 63 -3.10 4.56 -19.08
CA ALA A 63 -2.45 5.35 -18.03
C ALA A 63 -1.85 4.45 -16.92
N ASP A 64 -2.56 3.43 -16.49
CA ASP A 64 -2.06 2.48 -15.48
C ASP A 64 -0.85 1.67 -16.00
N ALA A 65 -0.83 1.32 -17.28
CA ALA A 65 0.32 0.68 -17.91
C ALA A 65 1.57 1.60 -17.88
N LEU A 66 1.40 2.91 -18.12
CA LEU A 66 2.49 3.88 -18.00
C LEU A 66 2.98 4.03 -16.55
N ILE A 67 2.07 4.06 -15.57
CA ILE A 67 2.42 4.09 -14.15
C ILE A 67 3.20 2.81 -13.79
N GLN A 68 2.75 1.66 -14.24
CA GLN A 68 3.40 0.37 -13.98
C GLN A 68 4.81 0.29 -14.55
N SER A 69 5.06 0.87 -15.73
CA SER A 69 6.37 0.87 -16.38
C SER A 69 7.29 2.01 -15.92
N PHE A 70 6.75 3.04 -15.26
CA PHE A 70 7.41 4.31 -14.98
C PHE A 70 8.83 4.17 -14.43
N GLN A 71 9.04 3.32 -13.43
CA GLN A 71 10.36 3.15 -12.80
C GLN A 71 11.39 2.57 -13.78
N LYS A 72 10.98 1.63 -14.63
CA LYS A 72 11.85 1.01 -15.63
C LYS A 72 12.19 1.99 -16.74
N ASP A 73 11.19 2.76 -17.18
CA ASP A 73 11.35 3.75 -18.22
C ASP A 73 12.22 4.92 -17.74
N ALA A 74 11.99 5.42 -16.55
CA ALA A 74 12.83 6.45 -15.94
C ALA A 74 14.29 5.99 -15.74
N ALA A 75 14.51 4.73 -15.39
CA ALA A 75 15.85 4.16 -15.32
C ALA A 75 16.54 4.10 -16.68
N ARG A 76 15.81 3.64 -17.72
CA ARG A 76 16.34 3.49 -19.08
C ARG A 76 16.59 4.85 -19.74
N ASP A 77 15.63 5.75 -19.65
CA ASP A 77 15.60 6.96 -20.49
C ASP A 77 16.23 8.17 -19.79
N ALA A 78 16.12 8.25 -18.46
CA ALA A 78 16.66 9.34 -17.66
C ALA A 78 17.83 8.94 -16.73
N GLY A 79 18.21 7.68 -16.68
CA GLY A 79 19.30 7.20 -15.83
C GLY A 79 18.99 7.28 -14.35
N ILE A 80 17.72 7.17 -13.96
CA ILE A 80 17.32 7.15 -12.55
C ILE A 80 17.83 5.85 -11.92
N PHE A 81 18.78 5.98 -11.01
CA PHE A 81 19.43 4.83 -10.37
C PHE A 81 18.63 4.27 -9.19
N HIS A 82 17.96 5.14 -8.45
CA HIS A 82 17.24 4.77 -7.25
C HIS A 82 15.89 5.49 -7.18
N HIS A 83 14.85 4.71 -6.93
CA HIS A 83 13.51 5.21 -6.68
C HIS A 83 13.15 5.03 -5.21
N LEU A 84 12.50 6.00 -4.62
CA LEU A 84 11.96 5.91 -3.27
C LEU A 84 10.52 6.44 -3.26
N ILE A 85 9.74 5.96 -2.33
CA ILE A 85 8.42 6.51 -2.00
C ILE A 85 8.52 7.05 -0.58
N THR A 86 8.21 8.32 -0.39
CA THR A 86 8.15 8.91 0.95
C THR A 86 6.83 8.56 1.63
N LEU A 87 6.89 8.24 2.93
CA LEU A 87 5.71 7.98 3.77
C LEU A 87 4.77 6.83 3.30
N PRO A 88 5.23 5.76 2.63
CA PRO A 88 4.32 4.72 2.16
C PRO A 88 3.59 4.05 3.33
N THR A 89 4.30 3.71 4.39
CA THR A 89 3.76 3.08 5.60
C THR A 89 2.76 3.99 6.32
N TYR A 90 3.01 5.30 6.32
CA TYR A 90 2.05 6.26 6.89
C TYR A 90 0.71 6.24 6.15
N HIS A 91 0.73 6.31 4.82
CA HIS A 91 -0.49 6.29 4.02
C HIS A 91 -1.22 4.95 4.10
N GLU A 92 -0.46 3.85 4.06
CA GLU A 92 -1.01 2.49 4.21
C GLU A 92 -1.69 2.32 5.58
N THR A 93 -1.01 2.72 6.67
CA THR A 93 -1.54 2.64 8.03
C THR A 93 -2.77 3.53 8.19
N ALA A 94 -2.74 4.76 7.68
CA ALA A 94 -3.86 5.68 7.77
C ALA A 94 -5.11 5.12 7.07
N LEU A 95 -4.96 4.67 5.83
CA LEU A 95 -6.07 4.07 5.07
C LEU A 95 -6.54 2.76 5.71
N GLY A 96 -5.61 1.88 6.09
CA GLY A 96 -5.94 0.60 6.71
C GLY A 96 -6.67 0.77 8.04
N THR A 97 -6.28 1.76 8.85
CA THR A 97 -6.95 2.09 10.11
C THR A 97 -8.35 2.63 9.86
N ASP A 98 -8.53 3.49 8.87
CA ASP A 98 -9.82 4.07 8.52
C ASP A 98 -10.80 2.97 8.08
N VAL A 99 -10.43 2.15 7.12
CA VAL A 99 -11.24 1.01 6.62
C VAL A 99 -11.57 0.02 7.74
N LEU A 100 -10.58 -0.31 8.59
CA LEU A 100 -10.79 -1.21 9.73
C LEU A 100 -11.78 -0.60 10.73
N SER A 101 -11.64 0.70 11.04
CA SER A 101 -12.50 1.40 11.99
C SER A 101 -13.94 1.46 11.50
N GLU A 102 -14.16 1.76 10.22
CA GLU A 102 -15.49 1.76 9.60
C GLU A 102 -16.18 0.39 9.77
N GLY A 103 -15.48 -0.70 9.46
CA GLY A 103 -16.03 -2.05 9.63
C GLY A 103 -16.20 -2.46 11.09
N TYR A 104 -15.22 -2.16 11.94
CA TYR A 104 -15.20 -2.59 13.34
C TYR A 104 -16.27 -1.91 14.20
N PHE A 105 -16.45 -0.61 14.04
CA PHE A 105 -17.48 0.17 14.75
C PHE A 105 -18.83 0.17 14.02
N GLY A 106 -18.90 -0.40 12.82
CA GLY A 106 -20.13 -0.65 12.07
C GLY A 106 -20.72 -2.03 12.38
N ASP A 107 -21.34 -2.63 11.37
CA ASP A 107 -22.10 -3.88 11.52
C ASP A 107 -21.24 -5.14 11.60
N LEU A 108 -19.93 -5.06 11.31
CA LEU A 108 -19.04 -6.23 11.25
C LEU A 108 -18.34 -6.54 12.57
N GLY A 109 -18.14 -5.55 13.44
CA GLY A 109 -17.41 -5.74 14.71
C GLY A 109 -16.06 -6.45 14.51
N MET A 110 -15.75 -7.42 15.38
CA MET A 110 -14.50 -8.20 15.26
C MET A 110 -14.32 -8.92 13.93
N LEU A 111 -15.40 -9.19 13.19
CA LEU A 111 -15.28 -9.84 11.89
C LEU A 111 -14.52 -8.97 10.88
N ALA A 112 -14.61 -7.65 10.96
CA ALA A 112 -13.82 -6.74 10.12
C ALA A 112 -12.32 -7.01 10.29
N TYR A 113 -11.84 -7.02 11.54
CA TYR A 113 -10.44 -7.33 11.83
C TYR A 113 -10.04 -8.74 11.36
N VAL A 114 -10.85 -9.74 11.72
CA VAL A 114 -10.54 -11.13 11.37
C VAL A 114 -10.50 -11.34 9.84
N ARG A 115 -11.48 -10.79 9.12
CA ARG A 115 -11.59 -10.95 7.67
C ARG A 115 -10.50 -10.20 6.91
N ASP A 116 -10.30 -8.95 7.28
CA ASP A 116 -9.54 -8.01 6.46
C ASP A 116 -8.05 -7.95 6.85
N ILE A 117 -7.73 -8.31 8.09
CA ILE A 117 -6.37 -8.32 8.61
C ILE A 117 -5.90 -9.75 8.90
N GLN A 118 -6.41 -10.37 9.98
CA GLN A 118 -5.85 -11.62 10.51
C GLN A 118 -5.82 -12.76 9.47
N ARG A 119 -6.93 -12.98 8.75
CA ARG A 119 -6.97 -14.01 7.71
C ARG A 119 -6.00 -13.72 6.56
N GLN A 120 -5.74 -12.45 6.26
CA GLN A 120 -4.80 -12.07 5.21
C GLN A 120 -3.35 -12.29 5.67
N GLU A 121 -3.03 -11.95 6.91
CA GLU A 121 -1.72 -12.23 7.50
C GLU A 121 -1.41 -13.73 7.51
N ILE A 122 -2.38 -14.55 7.95
CA ILE A 122 -2.24 -16.02 7.96
C ILE A 122 -1.97 -16.56 6.54
N ARG A 123 -2.80 -16.16 5.56
CA ARG A 123 -2.65 -16.62 4.17
C ARG A 123 -1.34 -16.20 3.51
N ARG A 124 -0.75 -15.10 3.97
CA ARG A 124 0.51 -14.57 3.47
C ARG A 124 1.71 -15.00 4.30
N GLU A 125 1.48 -15.83 5.31
CA GLU A 125 2.52 -16.31 6.23
C GLU A 125 3.32 -15.15 6.87
N GLN A 126 2.63 -14.06 7.20
CA GLN A 126 3.27 -12.89 7.78
C GLN A 126 3.66 -13.13 9.23
N ALA A 127 4.88 -12.75 9.58
CA ALA A 127 5.41 -12.89 10.95
C ALA A 127 4.62 -12.09 11.99
N SER A 128 3.92 -11.04 11.58
CA SER A 128 3.05 -10.23 12.44
C SER A 128 1.95 -11.01 13.13
N VAL A 129 1.50 -12.13 12.57
CA VAL A 129 0.55 -13.05 13.21
C VAL A 129 1.11 -13.57 14.54
N LYS A 130 2.42 -13.79 14.61
CA LYS A 130 3.16 -14.21 15.80
C LYS A 130 3.84 -13.02 16.49
N HIS A 131 3.13 -11.89 16.60
CA HIS A 131 3.69 -10.63 17.12
C HIS A 131 4.27 -10.75 18.52
N GLN A 132 3.80 -11.66 19.35
CA GLN A 132 4.34 -11.91 20.69
C GLN A 132 5.76 -12.50 20.61
N ASP A 133 5.97 -13.50 19.76
CA ASP A 133 7.30 -14.06 19.51
C ASP A 133 8.22 -13.00 18.89
N LEU A 134 7.72 -12.27 17.90
CA LEU A 134 8.45 -11.19 17.25
C LEU A 134 8.86 -10.07 18.22
N ALA A 135 8.01 -9.77 19.21
CA ALA A 135 8.27 -8.78 20.26
C ALA A 135 9.12 -9.32 21.41
N GLY A 136 9.49 -10.60 21.37
CA GLY A 136 10.34 -11.21 22.41
C GLY A 136 9.59 -11.55 23.71
N SER A 137 8.29 -11.82 23.64
CA SER A 137 7.50 -12.18 24.84
C SER A 137 8.03 -13.45 25.51
N ASN A 138 8.55 -14.42 24.75
CA ASN A 138 9.17 -15.63 25.28
C ASN A 138 10.34 -15.30 26.21
N MET A 139 11.23 -14.38 25.79
CA MET A 139 12.34 -13.93 26.64
C MET A 139 11.84 -13.24 27.92
N GLY A 140 10.76 -12.46 27.83
CA GLY A 140 10.12 -11.83 28.99
C GLY A 140 9.50 -12.85 29.94
N ASP A 141 8.91 -13.90 29.40
CA ASP A 141 8.32 -14.98 30.17
C ASP A 141 9.39 -15.86 30.86
N ASP A 142 10.50 -16.15 30.17
CA ASP A 142 11.67 -16.83 30.74
C ASP A 142 12.26 -16.04 31.91
N HIS A 143 12.36 -14.72 31.79
CA HIS A 143 12.80 -13.86 32.89
C HIS A 143 11.83 -13.90 34.08
N LYS A 144 10.53 -13.86 33.87
CA LYS A 144 9.52 -13.95 34.92
C LYS A 144 9.63 -15.30 35.65
N GLU A 145 9.76 -16.40 34.87
CA GLU A 145 9.91 -17.74 35.43
C GLU A 145 11.17 -17.85 36.29
N TYR A 146 12.29 -17.32 35.79
CA TYR A 146 13.55 -17.33 36.55
C TYR A 146 13.47 -16.64 37.90
N PHE A 147 12.77 -15.50 37.98
CA PHE A 147 12.67 -14.73 39.24
C PHE A 147 11.46 -15.09 40.12
N SER A 148 10.39 -15.62 39.53
CA SER A 148 9.12 -15.83 40.23
C SER A 148 8.67 -17.29 40.24
N GLY A 149 9.42 -18.19 39.61
CA GLY A 149 9.09 -19.61 39.51
C GLY A 149 7.93 -19.92 38.54
N ASP A 150 7.54 -21.18 38.46
CA ASP A 150 6.55 -21.72 37.53
C ASP A 150 5.15 -21.10 37.64
N ALA A 151 4.86 -20.45 38.80
CA ALA A 151 3.58 -19.79 39.04
C ALA A 151 3.48 -18.39 38.35
N ALA A 152 4.55 -17.93 37.69
CA ALA A 152 4.55 -16.65 37.00
C ALA A 152 3.54 -16.65 35.85
N LEU A 153 2.76 -15.56 35.75
CA LEU A 153 1.86 -15.38 34.62
C LEU A 153 2.67 -15.14 33.32
N LYS A 154 2.51 -16.02 32.35
CA LYS A 154 3.23 -15.99 31.07
C LYS A 154 2.33 -15.43 29.97
N ALA A 155 2.81 -14.43 29.22
CA ALA A 155 2.06 -13.83 28.12
C ALA A 155 2.00 -14.75 26.88
N GLY A 156 3.09 -15.48 26.60
CA GLY A 156 3.21 -16.43 25.50
C GLY A 156 2.90 -17.89 25.88
N GLY A 157 2.36 -18.14 27.09
CA GLY A 157 2.11 -19.49 27.58
C GLY A 157 1.07 -20.27 26.79
N ALA A 158 1.07 -21.60 26.97
CA ALA A 158 0.19 -22.54 26.26
C ALA A 158 -1.30 -22.21 26.42
N ASP A 159 -1.67 -21.65 27.56
CA ASP A 159 -3.06 -21.29 27.90
C ASP A 159 -3.50 -19.96 27.25
N ASN A 160 -2.57 -19.18 26.70
CA ASN A 160 -2.85 -17.91 26.03
C ASN A 160 -2.74 -18.03 24.51
N THR A 161 -1.52 -17.90 23.99
CA THR A 161 -1.30 -17.71 22.54
C THR A 161 -0.34 -18.72 21.92
N MET A 162 0.33 -19.55 22.74
CA MET A 162 1.21 -20.60 22.23
C MET A 162 0.40 -21.54 21.32
N ASN A 163 0.94 -21.82 20.14
CA ASN A 163 0.33 -22.73 19.14
C ASN A 163 -1.00 -22.24 18.51
N GLN A 164 -1.43 -21.01 18.72
CA GLN A 164 -2.64 -20.48 18.07
C GLN A 164 -2.49 -20.36 16.54
N PHE A 165 -1.26 -20.17 16.05
CA PHE A 165 -0.95 -19.97 14.63
C PHE A 165 0.10 -20.96 14.10
N GLY A 166 0.25 -22.11 14.72
CA GLY A 166 1.04 -23.25 14.23
C GLY A 166 2.53 -23.13 14.44
#